data_5714c553a414190dc7226682407e3653
#
_entry.id   5714c553a414190dc7226682407e3653
#
_cell.length_a   1.000
_cell.length_b   1.000
_cell.length_c   1.000
_cell.angle_alpha   90.00
_cell.angle_beta   90.00
_cell.angle_gamma   90.00
#
_symmetry.space_group_name_H-M   'P 1'
#
loop_
_entity.id
_entity.type
_entity.pdbx_description
1 polymer ?
#
loop_
_entity_poly.entity_id
_entity_poly.type
_entity_poly.pdbx_seq_one_letter_code
_entity_poly.pdbx_strand_id
1 'polypeptide(L)'
;MSKIGKKNIVVPSDVKVEINNNKINLEGPKGKKSLEINHEYLNVLFSDGQISVAPKDPKKQNKIIWGLQRSLINNAIIGVGKGYEQTLKLNGVGFRANLKGKQLQLQLGFSHDVLYDIPDGISIKVDKQTIIKITGVDKELVGKTVADIKFYKPVEPYKQKGITSEGQFILKKEGKKK
;
A
#
# COMPACT_ATOMS: atom_id res chain seq x y z
N MET A 1 -10.57 -24.14 -9.16
CA MET A 1 -11.12 -22.81 -9.55
C MET A 1 -10.77 -21.78 -8.48
N SER A 2 -10.46 -20.52 -8.84
CA SER A 2 -10.16 -19.46 -7.88
C SER A 2 -11.45 -18.95 -7.20
N LYS A 3 -11.59 -19.15 -5.89
CA LYS A 3 -12.73 -18.60 -5.12
C LYS A 3 -12.73 -17.05 -5.11
N ILE A 4 -11.55 -16.44 -5.15
CA ILE A 4 -11.38 -14.98 -5.18
C ILE A 4 -11.75 -14.42 -6.56
N GLY A 5 -11.29 -15.05 -7.63
CA GLY A 5 -11.54 -14.59 -9.00
C GLY A 5 -13.04 -14.52 -9.36
N LYS A 6 -13.86 -15.42 -8.83
CA LYS A 6 -15.31 -15.46 -9.09
C LYS A 6 -16.11 -14.31 -8.46
N LYS A 7 -15.55 -13.63 -7.45
CA LYS A 7 -16.27 -12.55 -6.79
C LYS A 7 -16.28 -11.30 -7.66
N ASN A 8 -17.43 -10.77 -7.99
CA ASN A 8 -17.56 -9.47 -8.63
C ASN A 8 -16.98 -8.37 -7.74
N ILE A 9 -16.52 -7.32 -8.37
CA ILE A 9 -15.99 -6.14 -7.68
C ILE A 9 -17.05 -5.05 -7.80
N VAL A 10 -17.59 -4.62 -6.67
CA VAL A 10 -18.53 -3.50 -6.61
C VAL A 10 -17.74 -2.21 -6.77
N VAL A 11 -18.14 -1.38 -7.71
CA VAL A 11 -17.56 -0.06 -7.94
C VAL A 11 -18.39 0.97 -7.18
N PRO A 12 -17.81 1.74 -6.25
CA PRO A 12 -18.52 2.84 -5.60
C PRO A 12 -18.94 3.89 -6.63
N SER A 13 -20.04 4.59 -6.37
CA SER A 13 -20.58 5.66 -7.24
C SER A 13 -19.58 6.81 -7.49
N ASP A 14 -18.65 7.00 -6.58
CA ASP A 14 -17.64 8.06 -6.62
C ASP A 14 -16.45 7.75 -7.53
N VAL A 15 -16.41 6.52 -8.09
CA VAL A 15 -15.29 6.06 -8.94
C VAL A 15 -15.79 5.87 -10.37
N LYS A 16 -15.17 6.59 -11.29
CA LYS A 16 -15.38 6.41 -12.73
C LYS A 16 -14.44 5.32 -13.24
N VAL A 17 -14.97 4.43 -14.07
CA VAL A 17 -14.23 3.31 -14.65
C VAL A 17 -14.31 3.39 -16.15
N GLU A 18 -13.16 3.43 -16.80
CA GLU A 18 -13.04 3.34 -18.25
C GLU A 18 -12.19 2.12 -18.61
N ILE A 19 -12.74 1.22 -19.41
CA ILE A 19 -12.05 0.02 -19.86
C ILE A 19 -11.67 0.23 -21.34
N ASN A 20 -10.39 0.37 -21.62
CA ASN A 20 -9.81 0.35 -22.94
C ASN A 20 -9.18 -1.02 -23.19
N ASN A 21 -8.95 -1.38 -24.46
CA ASN A 21 -8.54 -2.74 -24.86
C ASN A 21 -7.42 -3.37 -24.00
N ASN A 22 -6.48 -2.58 -23.46
CA ASN A 22 -5.35 -3.09 -22.68
C ASN A 22 -5.23 -2.48 -21.28
N LYS A 23 -6.05 -1.48 -20.93
CA LYS A 23 -5.91 -0.75 -19.66
C LYS A 23 -7.28 -0.47 -19.05
N ILE A 24 -7.32 -0.53 -17.73
CA ILE A 24 -8.43 0.03 -16.94
C ILE A 24 -7.95 1.34 -16.35
N ASN A 25 -8.62 2.42 -16.67
CA ASN A 25 -8.43 3.71 -16.06
C ASN A 25 -9.50 3.91 -14.99
N LEU A 26 -9.04 4.22 -13.79
CA LEU A 26 -9.88 4.48 -12.64
C LEU A 26 -9.66 5.92 -12.18
N GLU A 27 -10.74 6.67 -12.03
CA GLU A 27 -10.71 8.03 -11.54
C GLU A 27 -11.67 8.19 -10.37
N GLY A 28 -11.20 8.80 -9.28
CA GLY A 28 -11.99 9.02 -8.07
C GLY A 28 -11.46 10.16 -7.22
N PRO A 29 -12.07 10.39 -6.05
CA PRO A 29 -11.79 11.55 -5.21
C PRO A 29 -10.35 11.64 -4.69
N LYS A 30 -9.63 10.51 -4.61
CA LYS A 30 -8.24 10.47 -4.12
C LYS A 30 -7.19 10.53 -5.23
N GLY A 31 -7.60 10.36 -6.48
CA GLY A 31 -6.70 10.45 -7.62
C GLY A 31 -7.08 9.51 -8.75
N LYS A 32 -6.12 9.29 -9.66
CA LYS A 32 -6.28 8.45 -10.85
C LYS A 32 -5.28 7.29 -10.79
N LYS A 33 -5.70 6.12 -11.24
CA LYS A 33 -4.84 4.95 -11.40
C LYS A 33 -5.16 4.24 -12.70
N SER A 34 -4.11 3.91 -13.46
CA SER A 34 -4.20 3.08 -14.65
C SER A 34 -3.58 1.71 -14.36
N LEU A 35 -4.25 0.65 -14.76
CA LEU A 35 -3.79 -0.74 -14.64
C LEU A 35 -3.82 -1.42 -15.99
N GLU A 36 -2.79 -2.20 -16.29
CA GLU A 36 -2.76 -3.05 -17.46
C GLU A 36 -3.56 -4.33 -17.24
N ILE A 37 -4.32 -4.70 -18.24
CA ILE A 37 -5.12 -5.94 -18.26
C ILE A 37 -4.45 -6.94 -19.18
N ASN A 38 -4.34 -8.16 -18.72
CA ASN A 38 -3.82 -9.26 -19.52
C ASN A 38 -4.95 -9.85 -20.38
N HIS A 39 -5.31 -9.15 -21.47
CA HIS A 39 -6.42 -9.53 -22.35
C HIS A 39 -6.20 -10.85 -23.09
N GLU A 40 -4.99 -11.35 -23.20
CA GLU A 40 -4.72 -12.67 -23.77
C GLU A 40 -5.39 -13.78 -22.95
N TYR A 41 -5.45 -13.64 -21.65
CA TYR A 41 -5.91 -14.67 -20.72
C TYR A 41 -7.24 -14.37 -20.06
N LEU A 42 -7.65 -13.09 -20.01
CA LEU A 42 -8.79 -12.64 -19.22
C LEU A 42 -9.75 -11.76 -20.03
N ASN A 43 -11.03 -11.94 -19.77
CA ASN A 43 -12.09 -11.02 -20.15
C ASN A 43 -12.51 -10.21 -18.94
N VAL A 44 -12.54 -8.89 -19.07
CA VAL A 44 -12.99 -7.96 -18.03
C VAL A 44 -14.20 -7.23 -18.57
N LEU A 45 -15.32 -7.33 -17.86
CA LEU A 45 -16.59 -6.71 -18.21
C LEU A 45 -17.02 -5.78 -17.06
N PHE A 46 -17.53 -4.63 -17.43
CA PHE A 46 -18.14 -3.68 -16.50
C PHE A 46 -19.64 -3.57 -16.84
N SER A 47 -20.49 -3.98 -15.92
CA SER A 47 -21.95 -3.90 -16.03
C SER A 47 -22.57 -3.64 -14.67
N ASP A 48 -23.64 -2.84 -14.64
CA ASP A 48 -24.42 -2.57 -13.43
C ASP A 48 -23.60 -2.11 -12.20
N GLY A 49 -22.56 -1.29 -12.43
CA GLY A 49 -21.70 -0.83 -11.36
C GLY A 49 -20.79 -1.92 -10.75
N GLN A 50 -20.63 -3.05 -11.46
CA GLN A 50 -19.78 -4.15 -11.04
C GLN A 50 -18.77 -4.52 -12.13
N ILE A 51 -17.55 -4.85 -11.72
CA ILE A 51 -16.53 -5.41 -12.61
C ILE A 51 -16.47 -6.90 -12.38
N SER A 52 -16.68 -7.66 -13.46
CA SER A 52 -16.46 -9.10 -13.50
C SER A 52 -15.20 -9.42 -14.31
N VAL A 53 -14.40 -10.34 -13.80
CA VAL A 53 -13.19 -10.83 -14.45
C VAL A 53 -13.37 -12.31 -14.68
N ALA A 54 -13.27 -12.76 -15.94
CA ALA A 54 -13.40 -14.16 -16.28
C ALA A 54 -12.18 -14.64 -17.11
N PRO A 55 -11.70 -15.87 -16.91
CA PRO A 55 -10.65 -16.43 -17.76
C PRO A 55 -11.23 -16.80 -19.13
N LYS A 56 -10.50 -16.51 -20.21
CA LYS A 56 -10.88 -16.95 -21.56
C LYS A 56 -10.84 -18.47 -21.69
N ASP A 57 -9.78 -19.09 -21.18
CA ASP A 57 -9.60 -20.52 -21.18
C ASP A 57 -9.44 -21.10 -19.78
N PRO A 58 -9.93 -22.33 -19.50
CA PRO A 58 -9.83 -22.94 -18.18
C PRO A 58 -8.43 -23.52 -17.85
N LYS A 59 -7.37 -23.14 -18.57
CA LYS A 59 -5.98 -23.57 -18.33
C LYS A 59 -5.50 -23.14 -16.95
N LYS A 60 -4.51 -23.89 -16.39
CA LYS A 60 -4.00 -23.64 -15.02
C LYS A 60 -3.39 -22.24 -14.86
N GLN A 61 -2.64 -21.77 -15.84
CA GLN A 61 -2.01 -20.44 -15.84
C GLN A 61 -3.04 -19.31 -15.77
N ASN A 62 -4.12 -19.40 -16.57
CA ASN A 62 -5.17 -18.37 -16.57
C ASN A 62 -5.90 -18.27 -15.22
N LYS A 63 -5.97 -19.36 -14.44
CA LYS A 63 -6.57 -19.36 -13.11
C LYS A 63 -5.72 -18.60 -12.09
N ILE A 64 -4.39 -18.63 -12.21
CA ILE A 64 -3.46 -17.89 -11.33
C ILE A 64 -3.58 -16.38 -11.62
N ILE A 65 -3.45 -16.01 -12.90
CA ILE A 65 -3.54 -14.61 -13.36
C ILE A 65 -4.91 -14.02 -13.05
N TRP A 66 -5.98 -14.81 -13.13
CA TRP A 66 -7.33 -14.39 -12.83
C TRP A 66 -7.50 -13.83 -11.41
N GLY A 67 -7.03 -14.58 -10.40
CA GLY A 67 -7.10 -14.13 -9.01
C GLY A 67 -6.23 -12.90 -8.73
N LEU A 68 -5.04 -12.84 -9.33
CA LEU A 68 -4.12 -11.71 -9.23
C LEU A 68 -4.76 -10.44 -9.81
N GLN A 69 -5.21 -10.50 -11.07
CA GLN A 69 -5.77 -9.34 -11.76
C GLN A 69 -7.00 -8.80 -11.05
N ARG A 70 -7.90 -9.70 -10.61
CA ARG A 70 -9.06 -9.31 -9.82
C ARG A 70 -8.67 -8.56 -8.54
N SER A 71 -7.64 -9.03 -7.84
CA SER A 71 -7.16 -8.40 -6.60
C SER A 71 -6.51 -7.04 -6.86
N LEU A 72 -5.74 -6.91 -7.95
CA LEU A 72 -5.15 -5.63 -8.35
C LEU A 72 -6.20 -4.60 -8.69
N ILE A 73 -7.23 -4.96 -9.46
CA ILE A 73 -8.35 -4.08 -9.80
C ILE A 73 -9.09 -3.64 -8.53
N ASN A 74 -9.39 -4.58 -7.64
CA ASN A 74 -10.07 -4.26 -6.38
C ASN A 74 -9.25 -3.32 -5.50
N ASN A 75 -7.93 -3.56 -5.39
CA ASN A 75 -7.04 -2.66 -4.64
C ASN A 75 -7.00 -1.26 -5.27
N ALA A 76 -6.98 -1.16 -6.59
CA ALA A 76 -6.97 0.13 -7.27
C ALA A 76 -8.27 0.90 -7.06
N ILE A 77 -9.44 0.25 -7.11
CA ILE A 77 -10.75 0.87 -6.84
C ILE A 77 -10.80 1.42 -5.41
N ILE A 78 -10.36 0.63 -4.42
CA ILE A 78 -10.28 1.08 -3.03
C ILE A 78 -9.32 2.27 -2.90
N GLY A 79 -8.16 2.20 -3.57
CA GLY A 79 -7.14 3.23 -3.52
C GLY A 79 -7.60 4.57 -4.12
N VAL A 80 -8.30 4.54 -5.24
CA VAL A 80 -8.82 5.74 -5.90
C VAL A 80 -10.02 6.33 -5.14
N GLY A 81 -10.87 5.47 -4.54
CA GLY A 81 -12.02 5.90 -3.76
C GLY A 81 -11.66 6.40 -2.37
N LYS A 82 -11.18 5.50 -1.51
CA LYS A 82 -10.87 5.78 -0.09
C LYS A 82 -9.43 6.22 0.15
N GLY A 83 -8.49 5.75 -0.67
CA GLY A 83 -7.06 5.86 -0.43
C GLY A 83 -6.56 4.79 0.54
N TYR A 84 -5.24 4.65 0.59
CA TYR A 84 -4.56 3.82 1.59
C TYR A 84 -3.81 4.72 2.57
N GLU A 85 -3.91 4.41 3.84
CA GLU A 85 -3.20 5.09 4.91
C GLU A 85 -2.47 4.06 5.78
N GLN A 86 -1.24 4.38 6.14
CA GLN A 86 -0.45 3.62 7.09
C GLN A 86 0.25 4.55 8.07
N THR A 87 0.19 4.22 9.35
CA THR A 87 0.80 5.00 10.42
C THR A 87 2.04 4.29 10.95
N LEU A 88 3.15 5.02 11.01
CA LEU A 88 4.39 4.59 11.67
C LEU A 88 4.58 5.38 12.96
N LYS A 89 5.08 4.69 14.00
CA LYS A 89 5.44 5.29 15.29
C LYS A 89 6.93 5.12 15.54
N LEU A 90 7.60 6.20 15.91
CA LEU A 90 9.01 6.21 16.31
C LEU A 90 9.08 5.97 17.81
N ASN A 91 9.63 4.83 18.23
CA ASN A 91 9.81 4.47 19.62
C ASN A 91 11.30 4.57 19.99
N GLY A 92 11.67 5.58 20.75
CA GLY A 92 13.04 5.77 21.22
C GLY A 92 13.27 7.19 21.74
N VAL A 93 14.12 7.35 22.74
CA VAL A 93 14.49 8.66 23.27
C VAL A 93 15.30 9.41 22.21
N GLY A 94 14.88 10.63 21.89
CA GLY A 94 15.53 11.48 20.89
C GLY A 94 15.18 11.14 19.43
N PHE A 95 14.32 10.14 19.16
CA PHE A 95 13.87 9.86 17.80
C PHE A 95 12.88 10.93 17.35
N ARG A 96 13.16 11.53 16.19
CA ARG A 96 12.33 12.59 15.61
C ARG A 96 12.21 12.41 14.10
N ALA A 97 11.08 12.80 13.55
CA ALA A 97 10.85 12.92 12.13
C ALA A 97 10.41 14.34 11.78
N ASN A 98 10.96 14.90 10.74
CA ASN A 98 10.60 16.21 10.21
C ASN A 98 10.42 16.11 8.70
N LEU A 99 9.45 16.84 8.15
CA LEU A 99 9.25 16.94 6.72
C LEU A 99 9.98 18.18 6.20
N LYS A 100 10.86 18.00 5.21
CA LYS A 100 11.56 19.08 4.49
C LYS A 100 11.21 19.00 3.01
N GLY A 101 10.16 19.71 2.59
CA GLY A 101 9.69 19.67 1.21
C GLY A 101 9.30 18.25 0.77
N LYS A 102 10.00 17.69 -0.22
CA LYS A 102 9.80 16.31 -0.71
C LYS A 102 10.67 15.26 0.02
N GLN A 103 11.35 15.63 1.09
CA GLN A 103 12.20 14.73 1.84
C GLN A 103 11.71 14.57 3.28
N LEU A 104 11.74 13.35 3.79
CA LEU A 104 11.53 13.01 5.18
C LEU A 104 12.88 12.87 5.88
N GLN A 105 13.17 13.77 6.83
CA GLN A 105 14.35 13.73 7.67
C GLN A 105 14.04 12.95 8.93
N LEU A 106 14.84 11.93 9.21
CA LEU A 106 14.68 11.03 10.35
C LEU A 106 15.93 11.12 11.25
N GLN A 107 15.73 11.46 12.51
CA GLN A 107 16.76 11.38 13.57
C GLN A 107 16.50 10.11 14.37
N LEU A 108 17.32 9.09 14.16
CA LEU A 108 17.14 7.74 14.72
C LEU A 108 18.28 7.31 15.66
N GLY A 109 19.02 8.29 16.20
CA GLY A 109 20.17 8.03 17.06
C GLY A 109 21.40 7.54 16.31
N PHE A 110 21.53 7.86 15.03
CA PHE A 110 22.76 7.74 14.25
C PHE A 110 23.57 9.02 14.32
N SER A 111 24.84 8.96 13.93
CA SER A 111 25.74 10.13 13.88
C SER A 111 25.32 11.16 12.82
N HIS A 112 24.48 10.77 11.86
CA HIS A 112 23.96 11.62 10.80
C HIS A 112 22.43 11.44 10.68
N ASP A 113 21.77 12.44 10.15
CA ASP A 113 20.34 12.38 9.87
C ASP A 113 20.11 11.52 8.62
N VAL A 114 19.08 10.68 8.67
CA VAL A 114 18.66 9.89 7.52
C VAL A 114 17.68 10.71 6.71
N LEU A 115 17.97 10.90 5.42
CA LEU A 115 17.08 11.57 4.47
C LEU A 115 16.43 10.51 3.57
N TYR A 116 15.11 10.54 3.49
CA TYR A 116 14.32 9.67 2.63
C TYR A 116 13.55 10.52 1.61
N ASP A 117 13.80 10.30 0.33
CA ASP A 117 13.08 10.95 -0.75
C ASP A 117 11.69 10.35 -0.91
N ILE A 118 10.67 11.21 -0.85
CA ILE A 118 9.27 10.77 -0.93
C ILE A 118 8.93 10.53 -2.41
N PRO A 119 8.53 9.29 -2.79
CA PRO A 119 8.15 8.99 -4.15
C PRO A 119 6.88 9.75 -4.57
N ASP A 120 6.76 10.05 -5.86
CA ASP A 120 5.57 10.69 -6.40
C ASP A 120 4.33 9.80 -6.20
N GLY A 121 3.19 10.43 -5.87
CA GLY A 121 1.95 9.72 -5.55
C GLY A 121 1.79 9.33 -4.06
N ILE A 122 2.78 9.63 -3.22
CA ILE A 122 2.71 9.46 -1.77
C ILE A 122 2.68 10.83 -1.09
N SER A 123 1.81 10.95 -0.08
CA SER A 123 1.78 12.10 0.83
C SER A 123 2.14 11.63 2.25
N ILE A 124 3.09 12.32 2.87
CA ILE A 124 3.52 12.03 4.23
C ILE A 124 3.14 13.21 5.12
N LYS A 125 2.55 12.92 6.28
CA LYS A 125 2.30 13.88 7.35
C LYS A 125 3.00 13.41 8.62
N VAL A 126 3.64 14.34 9.32
CA VAL A 126 4.32 14.06 10.57
C VAL A 126 3.58 14.74 11.71
N ASP A 127 3.04 13.94 12.64
CA ASP A 127 2.38 14.42 13.84
C ASP A 127 3.30 14.24 15.05
N LYS A 128 3.43 15.27 15.89
CA LYS A 128 4.23 15.26 17.13
C LYS A 128 5.68 14.79 16.96
N GLN A 129 6.27 14.92 15.78
CA GLN A 129 7.63 14.47 15.42
C GLN A 129 7.92 12.96 15.64
N THR A 130 6.95 12.18 16.09
CA THR A 130 7.10 10.76 16.41
C THR A 130 6.11 9.86 15.66
N ILE A 131 5.09 10.44 15.06
CA ILE A 131 4.06 9.72 14.31
C ILE A 131 4.12 10.17 12.86
N ILE A 132 4.30 9.22 11.97
CA ILE A 132 4.38 9.45 10.52
C ILE A 132 3.18 8.78 9.88
N LYS A 133 2.31 9.56 9.25
CA LYS A 133 1.16 9.07 8.46
C LYS A 133 1.52 9.12 6.99
N ILE A 134 1.42 7.99 6.32
CA ILE A 134 1.74 7.80 4.92
C ILE A 134 0.46 7.48 4.19
N THR A 135 0.08 8.32 3.23
CA THR A 135 -1.15 8.16 2.44
C THR A 135 -0.84 8.13 0.95
N GLY A 136 -1.61 7.34 0.22
CA GLY A 136 -1.45 7.22 -1.23
C GLY A 136 -2.59 6.45 -1.88
N VAL A 137 -2.66 6.53 -3.19
CA VAL A 137 -3.64 5.80 -4.02
C VAL A 137 -3.19 4.36 -4.24
N ASP A 138 -1.89 4.16 -4.38
CA ASP A 138 -1.31 2.85 -4.68
C ASP A 138 -0.94 2.09 -3.41
N LYS A 139 -1.62 0.98 -3.15
CA LYS A 139 -1.34 0.10 -2.00
C LYS A 139 0.10 -0.41 -1.98
N GLU A 140 0.62 -0.77 -3.15
CA GLU A 140 1.98 -1.31 -3.28
C GLU A 140 3.01 -0.24 -2.95
N LEU A 141 2.85 0.97 -3.52
CA LEU A 141 3.75 2.09 -3.29
C LEU A 141 3.74 2.55 -1.83
N VAL A 142 2.54 2.63 -1.21
CA VAL A 142 2.41 2.92 0.23
C VAL A 142 3.12 1.86 1.07
N GLY A 143 2.89 0.57 0.76
CA GLY A 143 3.53 -0.54 1.47
C GLY A 143 5.05 -0.55 1.33
N LYS A 144 5.58 -0.28 0.14
CA LYS A 144 7.01 -0.15 -0.13
C LYS A 144 7.62 1.00 0.68
N THR A 145 7.03 2.20 0.62
CA THR A 145 7.49 3.37 1.38
C THR A 145 7.52 3.09 2.89
N VAL A 146 6.49 2.42 3.42
CA VAL A 146 6.45 2.00 4.83
C VAL A 146 7.57 1.03 5.17
N ALA A 147 7.82 0.05 4.30
CA ALA A 147 8.89 -0.94 4.49
C ALA A 147 10.28 -0.29 4.45
N ASP A 148 10.52 0.59 3.48
CA ASP A 148 11.79 1.31 3.33
C ASP A 148 12.09 2.17 4.58
N ILE A 149 11.11 2.92 5.07
CA ILE A 149 11.28 3.74 6.29
C ILE A 149 11.54 2.85 7.51
N LYS A 150 10.83 1.74 7.67
CA LYS A 150 11.06 0.80 8.78
C LYS A 150 12.42 0.13 8.73
N PHE A 151 12.96 -0.07 7.55
CA PHE A 151 14.26 -0.73 7.37
C PHE A 151 15.42 0.10 7.95
N TYR A 152 15.32 1.44 8.00
CA TYR A 152 16.35 2.29 8.61
C TYR A 152 16.60 2.00 10.11
N LYS A 153 15.54 1.65 10.85
CA LYS A 153 15.67 1.31 12.28
C LYS A 153 14.64 0.25 12.67
N PRO A 154 14.94 -1.03 12.41
CA PRO A 154 14.08 -2.15 12.82
C PRO A 154 13.91 -2.14 14.34
N VAL A 155 12.77 -2.65 14.80
CA VAL A 155 12.46 -2.68 16.23
C VAL A 155 13.29 -3.73 16.94
N GLU A 156 13.96 -3.32 17.99
CA GLU A 156 14.69 -4.20 18.89
C GLU A 156 13.71 -4.97 19.79
N PRO A 157 13.86 -6.30 19.95
CA PRO A 157 12.91 -7.11 20.73
C PRO A 157 13.00 -6.90 22.25
N TYR A 158 14.09 -6.36 22.78
CA TYR A 158 14.31 -6.20 24.23
C TYR A 158 13.68 -4.91 24.77
N LYS A 159 14.09 -3.75 24.25
CA LYS A 159 13.61 -2.42 24.68
C LYS A 159 12.52 -1.86 23.76
N GLN A 160 12.18 -2.56 22.67
CA GLN A 160 11.20 -2.14 21.65
C GLN A 160 11.52 -0.77 21.02
N LYS A 161 12.80 -0.36 21.00
CA LYS A 161 13.23 0.84 20.30
C LYS A 161 13.27 0.58 18.79
N GLY A 162 12.81 1.52 17.99
CA GLY A 162 12.77 1.43 16.52
C GLY A 162 11.48 1.98 15.94
N ILE A 163 11.24 1.73 14.66
CA ILE A 163 10.08 2.20 13.92
C ILE A 163 9.06 1.08 13.84
N THR A 164 7.86 1.30 14.40
CA THR A 164 6.75 0.34 14.41
C THR A 164 5.63 0.78 13.49
N SER A 165 4.95 -0.16 12.84
CA SER A 165 3.65 0.11 12.22
C SER A 165 2.55 0.02 13.26
N GLU A 166 1.48 0.76 13.09
CA GLU A 166 0.30 0.64 13.92
C GLU A 166 -0.28 -0.79 13.83
N GLY A 167 -0.64 -1.36 15.00
CA GLY A 167 -1.13 -2.75 15.09
C GLY A 167 -0.06 -3.84 14.95
N GLN A 168 1.22 -3.49 14.80
CA GLN A 168 2.29 -4.49 14.73
C GLN A 168 2.53 -5.11 16.10
N PHE A 169 2.34 -6.43 16.19
CA PHE A 169 2.75 -7.21 17.37
C PHE A 169 4.26 -7.43 17.34
N ILE A 170 4.94 -7.13 18.46
CA ILE A 170 6.37 -7.34 18.65
C ILE A 170 6.56 -8.22 19.87
N LEU A 171 7.17 -9.39 19.68
CA LEU A 171 7.51 -10.27 20.78
C LEU A 171 8.60 -9.61 21.65
N LYS A 172 8.25 -9.30 22.91
CA LYS A 172 9.22 -8.76 23.87
C LYS A 172 10.01 -9.91 24.49
N LYS A 173 11.32 -9.86 24.34
CA LYS A 173 12.25 -10.80 24.97
C LYS A 173 12.81 -10.22 26.26
N GLU A 174 12.96 -11.05 27.29
CA GLU A 174 13.68 -10.67 28.48
C GLU A 174 15.18 -10.91 28.28
N GLY A 175 16.00 -9.99 28.78
CA GLY A 175 17.46 -10.18 28.83
C GLY A 175 17.82 -11.28 29.84
N LYS A 176 19.05 -11.76 29.74
CA LYS A 176 19.59 -12.75 30.68
C LYS A 176 19.52 -12.17 32.10
N LYS A 177 18.78 -12.83 33.00
CA LYS A 177 18.85 -12.51 34.43
C LYS A 177 20.25 -12.89 34.93
N LYS A 178 20.93 -11.95 35.59
CA LYS A 178 22.16 -12.25 36.33
C LYS A 178 21.82 -13.08 37.56
#